data_21a83fe80a0da7260d6230aaec22bf58
#
_entry.id   21a83fe80a0da7260d6230aaec22bf58
#
_cell.length_a   1.000
_cell.length_b   1.000
_cell.length_c   1.000
_cell.angle_alpha   90.00
_cell.angle_beta   90.00
_cell.angle_gamma   90.00
#
_symmetry.space_group_name_H-M   'P 1'
#
loop_
_entity.id
_entity.type
_entity.pdbx_description
1 polymer ?
#
loop_
_entity_poly.entity_id
_entity_poly.type
_entity_poly.pdbx_seq_one_letter_code
_entity_poly.pdbx_strand_id
1 'polypeptide(L)'
;FWVSGYTYTQYTRGEKLVDLHFTPKFTMTDAERMDMQAQIDETVSQILAGIDAQAPDYDKAKYVFDYLASNVAYSTGAPDNQNIISVFVNGETVCQGYAAATQYLLEKLDIPCAVVAGTADGQSHAWNLVKLDGEYYYIDTTWGNATYSGDGMGLDSFINYNYFAVTTGELQKTHQPNDDIIVPVCQAVKDNYYVHENLYFDTWDADSIGNVYRAAYEQGDGFCSVRFADRELYEQAFTYFITDQKIVHYCKGLTSLYYLEDSDQNVLTIKF
;
A
#
# COMPACT_ATOMS: atom_id res chain seq x y z
N PHE A 1 14.75 -3.77 13.72
CA PHE A 1 15.26 -2.54 13.09
C PHE A 1 16.48 -1.93 13.80
N TRP A 2 16.82 -2.39 15.00
CA TRP A 2 18.02 -1.94 15.75
C TRP A 2 19.30 -2.66 15.37
N VAL A 3 19.25 -3.70 14.56
CA VAL A 3 20.37 -4.59 14.23
C VAL A 3 20.89 -4.27 12.83
N SER A 4 22.16 -3.89 12.72
CA SER A 4 22.86 -3.65 11.45
C SER A 4 23.51 -4.92 10.87
N GLY A 5 23.61 -5.98 11.64
CA GLY A 5 24.23 -7.23 11.25
C GLY A 5 24.47 -8.14 12.44
N TYR A 6 25.14 -9.24 12.21
CA TYR A 6 25.48 -10.19 13.25
C TYR A 6 26.82 -10.88 12.96
N THR A 7 27.38 -11.46 14.01
CA THR A 7 28.44 -12.46 13.92
C THR A 7 27.97 -13.74 14.58
N TYR A 8 28.48 -14.86 14.13
CA TYR A 8 28.26 -16.12 14.81
C TYR A 8 29.55 -16.88 14.98
N THR A 9 29.66 -17.66 16.07
CA THR A 9 30.75 -18.56 16.35
C THR A 9 30.20 -19.95 16.46
N GLN A 10 30.74 -20.87 15.65
CA GLN A 10 30.38 -22.27 15.69
C GLN A 10 31.43 -23.03 16.57
N TYR A 11 30.93 -23.81 17.50
CA TYR A 11 31.73 -24.73 18.29
C TYR A 11 31.46 -26.14 17.81
N THR A 12 32.53 -26.85 17.37
CA THR A 12 32.42 -28.21 16.83
C THR A 12 33.23 -29.18 17.65
N ARG A 13 32.74 -30.43 17.71
CA ARG A 13 33.51 -31.57 18.20
C ARG A 13 33.69 -32.55 17.04
N GLY A 14 34.88 -32.51 16.40
CA GLY A 14 35.07 -33.10 15.09
C GLY A 14 34.19 -32.35 14.03
N GLU A 15 33.45 -33.10 13.25
CA GLU A 15 32.51 -32.53 12.26
C GLU A 15 31.13 -32.15 12.82
N LYS A 16 30.88 -32.52 14.09
CA LYS A 16 29.55 -32.26 14.71
C LYS A 16 29.50 -30.86 15.33
N LEU A 17 28.57 -30.03 14.91
CA LEU A 17 28.21 -28.77 15.56
C LEU A 17 27.65 -29.09 16.97
N VAL A 18 28.22 -28.50 18.01
CA VAL A 18 27.82 -28.71 19.40
C VAL A 18 27.21 -27.45 20.02
N ASP A 19 27.59 -26.27 19.50
CA ASP A 19 27.04 -24.99 19.98
C ASP A 19 27.17 -23.91 18.90
N LEU A 20 26.29 -22.93 18.94
CA LEU A 20 26.26 -21.78 18.04
C LEU A 20 25.97 -20.49 18.84
N HIS A 21 26.99 -19.65 18.98
CA HIS A 21 26.84 -18.37 19.61
C HIS A 21 26.51 -17.30 18.55
N PHE A 22 25.35 -16.68 18.67
CA PHE A 22 24.89 -15.58 17.83
C PHE A 22 25.08 -14.26 18.57
N THR A 23 25.76 -13.30 17.95
CA THR A 23 25.99 -11.96 18.53
C THR A 23 25.49 -10.89 17.57
N PRO A 24 24.38 -10.20 17.87
CA PRO A 24 23.89 -9.09 17.07
C PRO A 24 24.84 -7.89 17.17
N LYS A 25 24.91 -7.12 16.10
CA LYS A 25 25.54 -5.78 16.05
C LYS A 25 24.44 -4.74 15.96
N PHE A 26 24.44 -3.82 16.90
CA PHE A 26 23.43 -2.76 16.93
C PHE A 26 23.89 -1.54 16.13
N THR A 27 22.92 -0.79 15.59
CA THR A 27 23.14 0.45 14.82
C THR A 27 23.49 1.63 15.72
N MET A 28 23.13 1.55 17.01
CA MET A 28 23.26 2.65 17.98
C MET A 28 23.45 2.10 19.38
N THR A 29 23.81 2.97 20.30
CA THR A 29 23.93 2.67 21.74
C THR A 29 22.57 2.41 22.38
N ASP A 30 22.55 1.80 23.57
CA ASP A 30 21.30 1.55 24.31
C ASP A 30 20.55 2.84 24.66
N ALA A 31 21.29 3.91 25.01
CA ALA A 31 20.67 5.20 25.32
C ALA A 31 20.01 5.83 24.09
N GLU A 32 20.69 5.85 22.93
CA GLU A 32 20.14 6.33 21.67
C GLU A 32 18.94 5.49 21.23
N ARG A 33 19.01 4.17 21.40
CA ARG A 33 17.92 3.26 21.09
C ARG A 33 16.68 3.54 21.93
N MET A 34 16.86 3.78 23.25
CA MET A 34 15.74 4.07 24.15
C MET A 34 15.05 5.39 23.79
N ASP A 35 15.83 6.43 23.48
CA ASP A 35 15.29 7.72 23.06
C ASP A 35 14.54 7.61 21.73
N MET A 36 15.13 6.93 20.74
CA MET A 36 14.51 6.70 19.44
C MET A 36 13.23 5.87 19.56
N GLN A 37 13.23 4.82 20.39
CA GLN A 37 12.03 4.03 20.64
C GLN A 37 10.91 4.86 21.26
N ALA A 38 11.23 5.77 22.19
CA ALA A 38 10.23 6.65 22.79
C ALA A 38 9.57 7.57 21.75
N GLN A 39 10.35 8.11 20.81
CA GLN A 39 9.83 8.92 19.69
C GLN A 39 8.92 8.11 18.76
N ILE A 40 9.33 6.88 18.42
CA ILE A 40 8.51 5.96 17.61
C ILE A 40 7.20 5.65 18.34
N ASP A 41 7.26 5.29 19.62
CA ASP A 41 6.08 4.92 20.40
C ASP A 41 5.10 6.09 20.55
N GLU A 42 5.59 7.33 20.69
CA GLU A 42 4.76 8.54 20.70
C GLU A 42 4.05 8.74 19.36
N THR A 43 4.80 8.71 18.23
CA THR A 43 4.23 8.88 16.89
C THR A 43 3.21 7.78 16.59
N VAL A 44 3.53 6.53 16.86
CA VAL A 44 2.63 5.38 16.66
C VAL A 44 1.38 5.50 17.52
N SER A 45 1.50 5.92 18.77
CA SER A 45 0.35 6.16 19.65
C SER A 45 -0.58 7.24 19.09
N GLN A 46 -0.03 8.32 18.54
CA GLN A 46 -0.82 9.38 17.90
C GLN A 46 -1.53 8.86 16.64
N ILE A 47 -0.84 8.08 15.81
CA ILE A 47 -1.45 7.46 14.61
C ILE A 47 -2.61 6.56 15.03
N LEU A 48 -2.38 5.63 15.95
CA LEU A 48 -3.38 4.64 16.36
C LEU A 48 -4.56 5.23 17.13
N ALA A 49 -4.43 6.43 17.71
CA ALA A 49 -5.54 7.15 18.32
C ALA A 49 -6.60 7.61 17.30
N GLY A 50 -6.28 7.63 16.00
CA GLY A 50 -7.19 8.02 14.93
C GLY A 50 -8.12 6.90 14.45
N ILE A 51 -7.98 5.66 14.96
CA ILE A 51 -8.82 4.52 14.56
C ILE A 51 -9.40 3.81 15.80
N ASP A 52 -10.67 3.41 15.71
CA ASP A 52 -11.29 2.58 16.75
C ASP A 52 -10.65 1.17 16.75
N ALA A 53 -10.14 0.76 17.89
CA ALA A 53 -9.55 -0.58 18.07
C ALA A 53 -10.54 -1.72 17.80
N GLN A 54 -11.85 -1.45 17.83
CA GLN A 54 -12.93 -2.40 17.54
C GLN A 54 -13.43 -2.30 16.08
N ALA A 55 -12.86 -1.40 15.26
CA ALA A 55 -13.21 -1.32 13.84
C ALA A 55 -12.93 -2.65 13.11
N PRO A 56 -13.65 -2.96 12.02
CA PRO A 56 -13.34 -4.09 11.16
C PRO A 56 -11.88 -4.09 10.68
N ASP A 57 -11.34 -5.27 10.38
CA ASP A 57 -9.94 -5.40 9.93
C ASP A 57 -9.69 -4.61 8.64
N TYR A 58 -10.65 -4.58 7.72
CA TYR A 58 -10.59 -3.74 6.51
C TYR A 58 -10.38 -2.27 6.85
N ASP A 59 -11.20 -1.70 7.74
CA ASP A 59 -11.15 -0.27 8.09
C ASP A 59 -9.82 0.09 8.75
N LYS A 60 -9.31 -0.80 9.62
CA LYS A 60 -8.00 -0.64 10.26
C LYS A 60 -6.87 -0.66 9.23
N ALA A 61 -6.89 -1.65 8.32
CA ALA A 61 -5.88 -1.79 7.29
C ALA A 61 -5.91 -0.59 6.31
N LYS A 62 -7.11 -0.16 5.91
CA LYS A 62 -7.30 1.02 5.07
C LYS A 62 -6.79 2.29 5.76
N TYR A 63 -7.10 2.47 7.03
CA TYR A 63 -6.60 3.61 7.80
C TYR A 63 -5.07 3.68 7.83
N VAL A 64 -4.40 2.55 8.08
CA VAL A 64 -2.93 2.46 8.05
C VAL A 64 -2.38 2.77 6.66
N PHE A 65 -3.00 2.22 5.63
CA PHE A 65 -2.63 2.48 4.24
C PHE A 65 -2.74 3.96 3.89
N ASP A 66 -3.90 4.57 4.18
CA ASP A 66 -4.18 5.97 3.92
C ASP A 66 -3.22 6.89 4.67
N TYR A 67 -2.97 6.58 5.95
CA TYR A 67 -2.04 7.38 6.75
C TYR A 67 -0.63 7.39 6.16
N LEU A 68 -0.08 6.21 5.88
CA LEU A 68 1.28 6.10 5.35
C LEU A 68 1.40 6.68 3.93
N ALA A 69 0.44 6.40 3.06
CA ALA A 69 0.43 6.93 1.71
C ALA A 69 0.35 8.47 1.66
N SER A 70 -0.35 9.09 2.62
CA SER A 70 -0.57 10.54 2.64
C SER A 70 0.46 11.33 3.45
N ASN A 71 1.09 10.71 4.46
CA ASN A 71 1.90 11.44 5.44
C ASN A 71 3.39 11.11 5.40
N VAL A 72 3.80 10.12 4.61
CA VAL A 72 5.20 9.71 4.49
C VAL A 72 5.67 9.97 3.06
N ALA A 73 6.77 10.70 2.90
CA ALA A 73 7.34 10.99 1.60
C ALA A 73 8.24 9.84 1.11
N TYR A 74 8.24 9.58 -0.22
CA TYR A 74 9.21 8.65 -0.80
C TYR A 74 10.54 9.35 -1.03
N SER A 75 11.61 8.88 -0.37
CA SER A 75 12.93 9.52 -0.42
C SER A 75 14.06 8.49 -0.34
N THR A 76 14.84 8.37 -1.41
CA THR A 76 16.02 7.50 -1.44
C THR A 76 17.19 8.05 -0.62
N GLY A 77 17.18 9.35 -0.31
CA GLY A 77 18.19 10.03 0.49
C GLY A 77 17.90 10.11 1.98
N ALA A 78 16.74 9.61 2.43
CA ALA A 78 16.35 9.66 3.83
C ALA A 78 17.33 8.86 4.72
N PRO A 79 17.72 9.40 5.89
CA PRO A 79 18.45 8.62 6.89
C PRO A 79 17.61 7.41 7.32
N ASP A 80 18.27 6.27 7.56
CA ASP A 80 17.61 5.03 8.01
C ASP A 80 16.45 4.56 7.12
N ASN A 81 16.47 4.88 5.83
CA ASN A 81 15.36 4.69 4.89
C ASN A 81 14.93 3.23 4.66
N GLN A 82 15.64 2.26 5.22
CA GLN A 82 15.31 0.83 5.17
C GLN A 82 14.54 0.35 6.41
N ASN A 83 14.21 1.22 7.34
CA ASN A 83 13.54 0.85 8.57
C ASN A 83 12.49 1.87 9.04
N ILE A 84 11.75 1.51 10.09
CA ILE A 84 10.65 2.32 10.62
C ILE A 84 11.07 3.63 11.29
N ILE A 85 12.35 3.82 11.60
CA ILE A 85 12.87 5.09 12.16
C ILE A 85 12.61 6.21 11.15
N SER A 86 12.95 5.98 9.87
CA SER A 86 12.74 6.98 8.83
C SER A 86 11.27 7.35 8.66
N VAL A 87 10.37 6.39 8.83
CA VAL A 87 8.92 6.61 8.74
C VAL A 87 8.40 7.42 9.93
N PHE A 88 8.62 6.95 11.16
CA PHE A 88 7.96 7.50 12.34
C PHE A 88 8.68 8.70 12.95
N VAL A 89 9.97 8.89 12.64
CA VAL A 89 10.77 10.01 13.17
C VAL A 89 11.01 11.06 12.08
N ASN A 90 11.31 10.65 10.85
CA ASN A 90 11.68 11.58 9.77
C ASN A 90 10.54 11.88 8.80
N GLY A 91 9.49 11.03 8.72
CA GLY A 91 8.37 11.20 7.79
C GLY A 91 8.72 10.93 6.33
N GLU A 92 9.85 10.28 6.05
CA GLU A 92 10.30 9.95 4.70
C GLU A 92 11.02 8.61 4.66
N THR A 93 10.83 7.80 3.61
CA THR A 93 11.42 6.46 3.51
C THR A 93 11.44 5.93 2.07
N VAL A 94 11.87 4.68 1.89
CA VAL A 94 11.73 3.89 0.64
C VAL A 94 10.80 2.67 0.88
N CYS A 95 10.58 1.85 -0.13
CA CYS A 95 9.65 0.72 -0.10
C CYS A 95 9.83 -0.20 1.13
N GLN A 96 11.06 -0.51 1.52
CA GLN A 96 11.36 -1.35 2.69
C GLN A 96 10.85 -0.71 4.00
N GLY A 97 11.00 0.61 4.15
CA GLY A 97 10.49 1.32 5.33
C GLY A 97 8.96 1.40 5.33
N TYR A 98 8.32 1.66 4.18
CA TYR A 98 6.86 1.59 4.05
C TYR A 98 6.33 0.22 4.45
N ALA A 99 6.89 -0.87 3.89
CA ALA A 99 6.46 -2.22 4.21
C ALA A 99 6.66 -2.58 5.69
N ALA A 100 7.79 -2.19 6.27
CA ALA A 100 8.07 -2.41 7.69
C ALA A 100 7.13 -1.60 8.61
N ALA A 101 6.81 -0.36 8.25
CA ALA A 101 5.88 0.47 9.01
C ALA A 101 4.43 -0.03 8.90
N THR A 102 4.02 -0.46 7.71
CA THR A 102 2.71 -1.11 7.49
C THR A 102 2.57 -2.34 8.40
N GLN A 103 3.57 -3.24 8.39
CA GLN A 103 3.59 -4.40 9.29
C GLN A 103 3.50 -3.96 10.76
N TYR A 104 4.33 -3.01 11.18
CA TYR A 104 4.40 -2.57 12.57
C TYR A 104 3.07 -2.01 13.08
N LEU A 105 2.39 -1.16 12.29
CA LEU A 105 1.10 -0.59 12.64
C LEU A 105 -0.02 -1.62 12.65
N LEU A 106 -0.07 -2.51 11.65
CA LEU A 106 -1.08 -3.56 11.56
C LEU A 106 -0.95 -4.58 12.70
N GLU A 107 0.27 -4.98 13.08
CA GLU A 107 0.50 -5.86 14.23
C GLU A 107 0.07 -5.22 15.56
N LYS A 108 0.20 -3.88 15.71
CA LYS A 108 -0.34 -3.14 16.86
C LYS A 108 -1.87 -3.11 16.91
N LEU A 109 -2.52 -3.33 15.78
CA LEU A 109 -3.98 -3.44 15.64
C LEU A 109 -4.47 -4.90 15.63
N ASP A 110 -3.61 -5.86 16.01
CA ASP A 110 -3.86 -7.30 16.04
C ASP A 110 -4.15 -7.90 14.65
N ILE A 111 -3.69 -7.27 13.57
CA ILE A 111 -3.81 -7.76 12.20
C ILE A 111 -2.48 -8.44 11.78
N PRO A 112 -2.49 -9.76 11.49
CA PRO A 112 -1.31 -10.47 11.03
C PRO A 112 -0.80 -9.89 9.70
N CYS A 113 0.46 -9.48 9.69
CA CYS A 113 1.11 -8.87 8.53
C CYS A 113 2.56 -9.32 8.41
N ALA A 114 3.03 -9.53 7.20
CA ALA A 114 4.42 -9.88 6.92
C ALA A 114 4.95 -9.06 5.74
N VAL A 115 6.23 -8.67 5.82
CA VAL A 115 6.94 -8.07 4.69
C VAL A 115 7.28 -9.14 3.67
N VAL A 116 7.03 -8.86 2.41
CA VAL A 116 7.41 -9.67 1.25
C VAL A 116 8.42 -8.87 0.44
N ALA A 117 9.56 -9.50 0.14
CA ALA A 117 10.59 -8.92 -0.73
C ALA A 117 10.55 -9.57 -2.11
N GLY A 118 10.87 -8.77 -3.13
CA GLY A 118 10.88 -9.24 -4.51
C GLY A 118 11.24 -8.13 -5.48
N THR A 119 10.59 -8.13 -6.63
CA THR A 119 10.69 -7.06 -7.63
C THR A 119 9.32 -6.52 -8.00
N ALA A 120 9.24 -5.22 -8.31
CA ALA A 120 8.10 -4.59 -8.95
C ALA A 120 8.61 -3.83 -10.17
N ASP A 121 8.00 -4.04 -11.34
CA ASP A 121 8.46 -3.54 -12.64
C ASP A 121 9.96 -3.78 -12.87
N GLY A 122 10.45 -4.96 -12.42
CA GLY A 122 11.84 -5.38 -12.57
C GLY A 122 12.85 -4.71 -11.63
N GLN A 123 12.40 -3.87 -10.70
CA GLN A 123 13.25 -3.25 -9.68
C GLN A 123 13.04 -3.92 -8.31
N SER A 124 14.11 -3.98 -7.48
CA SER A 124 13.98 -4.45 -6.10
C SER A 124 12.90 -3.70 -5.35
N HIS A 125 11.98 -4.44 -4.71
CA HIS A 125 10.83 -3.87 -4.05
C HIS A 125 10.42 -4.68 -2.81
N ALA A 126 9.64 -4.05 -1.92
CA ALA A 126 9.06 -4.70 -0.76
C ALA A 126 7.64 -4.20 -0.53
N TRP A 127 6.75 -5.12 -0.17
CA TRP A 127 5.33 -4.90 0.11
C TRP A 127 4.86 -5.82 1.25
N ASN A 128 3.56 -5.96 1.46
CA ASN A 128 3.03 -6.75 2.57
C ASN A 128 2.06 -7.83 2.12
N LEU A 129 2.13 -8.97 2.82
CA LEU A 129 1.07 -9.97 2.91
C LEU A 129 0.30 -9.72 4.21
N VAL A 130 -1.00 -9.56 4.14
CA VAL A 130 -1.86 -9.24 5.28
C VAL A 130 -3.01 -10.24 5.39
N LYS A 131 -3.49 -10.49 6.60
CA LYS A 131 -4.65 -11.33 6.84
C LYS A 131 -5.79 -10.48 7.39
N LEU A 132 -6.86 -10.29 6.57
CA LEU A 132 -8.06 -9.55 6.92
C LEU A 132 -9.24 -10.52 7.02
N ASP A 133 -10.00 -10.48 8.09
CA ASP A 133 -11.19 -11.34 8.32
C ASP A 133 -10.96 -12.84 8.03
N GLY A 134 -9.75 -13.33 8.25
CA GLY A 134 -9.37 -14.73 8.04
C GLY A 134 -8.78 -15.06 6.67
N GLU A 135 -8.87 -14.18 5.67
CA GLU A 135 -8.36 -14.34 4.32
C GLU A 135 -7.05 -13.57 4.09
N TYR A 136 -6.22 -14.03 3.15
CA TYR A 136 -4.96 -13.38 2.81
C TYR A 136 -5.08 -12.47 1.60
N TYR A 137 -4.43 -11.31 1.68
CA TYR A 137 -4.34 -10.30 0.63
C TYR A 137 -2.93 -9.72 0.55
N TYR A 138 -2.61 -9.04 -0.54
CA TYR A 138 -1.42 -8.21 -0.63
C TYR A 138 -1.77 -6.73 -0.52
N ILE A 139 -0.86 -5.98 0.11
CA ILE A 139 -0.93 -4.51 0.23
C ILE A 139 0.44 -3.93 -0.13
N ASP A 140 0.47 -2.93 -1.02
CA ASP A 140 1.66 -2.13 -1.27
C ASP A 140 1.40 -0.65 -0.98
N THR A 141 1.78 -0.23 0.21
CA THR A 141 1.60 1.14 0.68
C THR A 141 2.52 2.13 -0.03
N THR A 142 3.67 1.67 -0.57
CA THR A 142 4.57 2.51 -1.38
C THR A 142 3.88 3.00 -2.64
N TRP A 143 3.22 2.09 -3.35
CA TRP A 143 2.48 2.40 -4.56
C TRP A 143 1.12 3.05 -4.29
N GLY A 144 0.69 3.05 -3.02
CA GLY A 144 -0.42 3.86 -2.55
C GLY A 144 -0.10 5.36 -2.55
N ASN A 145 1.18 5.72 -2.40
CA ASN A 145 1.61 7.12 -2.38
C ASN A 145 1.72 7.68 -3.81
N ALA A 146 0.86 8.63 -4.16
CA ALA A 146 0.84 9.24 -5.48
C ALA A 146 2.12 9.98 -5.85
N THR A 147 2.88 10.49 -4.87
CA THR A 147 4.13 11.22 -5.12
C THR A 147 5.26 10.29 -5.58
N TYR A 148 5.14 8.99 -5.35
CA TYR A 148 6.07 7.99 -5.87
C TYR A 148 6.16 8.00 -7.40
N SER A 149 5.05 8.25 -8.08
CA SER A 149 4.98 8.30 -9.56
C SER A 149 5.62 9.54 -10.19
N GLY A 150 5.95 10.57 -9.42
CA GLY A 150 6.76 11.71 -9.87
C GLY A 150 6.09 12.71 -10.82
N ASP A 151 4.81 12.60 -11.10
CA ASP A 151 4.17 13.24 -12.26
C ASP A 151 3.76 14.70 -12.07
N GLY A 152 3.98 15.32 -10.91
CA GLY A 152 3.79 16.77 -10.74
C GLY A 152 2.40 17.33 -11.07
N MET A 153 1.39 16.46 -11.29
CA MET A 153 0.05 16.85 -11.75
C MET A 153 -0.90 17.30 -10.63
N GLY A 154 -0.36 17.74 -9.49
CA GLY A 154 -1.21 18.12 -8.35
C GLY A 154 -1.97 16.93 -7.77
N LEU A 155 -1.25 15.82 -7.57
CA LEU A 155 -1.76 14.56 -7.01
C LEU A 155 -1.55 14.47 -5.49
N ASP A 156 -1.18 15.55 -4.84
CA ASP A 156 -0.77 15.58 -3.43
C ASP A 156 -1.81 15.00 -2.46
N SER A 157 -3.07 14.91 -2.88
CA SER A 157 -4.15 14.30 -2.09
C SER A 157 -4.68 12.99 -2.68
N PHE A 158 -4.10 12.48 -3.76
CA PHE A 158 -4.53 11.22 -4.37
C PHE A 158 -3.89 10.03 -3.67
N ILE A 159 -4.70 9.05 -3.29
CA ILE A 159 -4.24 7.74 -2.81
C ILE A 159 -4.56 6.71 -3.89
N ASN A 160 -3.55 5.97 -4.32
CA ASN A 160 -3.71 4.90 -5.29
C ASN A 160 -4.05 3.57 -4.59
N TYR A 161 -5.31 3.15 -4.68
CA TYR A 161 -5.77 1.89 -4.07
C TYR A 161 -5.59 0.65 -4.97
N ASN A 162 -4.91 0.76 -6.11
CA ASN A 162 -4.73 -0.36 -7.05
C ASN A 162 -4.01 -1.56 -6.43
N TYR A 163 -3.29 -1.32 -5.33
CA TYR A 163 -2.55 -2.35 -4.58
C TYR A 163 -3.00 -2.45 -3.12
N PHE A 164 -4.26 -2.13 -2.83
CA PHE A 164 -4.84 -2.34 -1.51
C PHE A 164 -5.72 -3.59 -1.50
N ALA A 165 -5.33 -4.58 -0.67
CA ALA A 165 -6.00 -5.86 -0.47
C ALA A 165 -6.25 -6.62 -1.79
N VAL A 166 -5.20 -6.78 -2.58
CA VAL A 166 -5.27 -7.43 -3.89
C VAL A 166 -4.97 -8.93 -3.84
N THR A 167 -5.44 -9.64 -4.84
CA THR A 167 -5.17 -11.07 -5.05
C THR A 167 -3.76 -11.31 -5.59
N THR A 168 -3.30 -12.57 -5.52
CA THR A 168 -2.04 -12.97 -6.18
C THR A 168 -2.05 -12.64 -7.68
N GLY A 169 -3.17 -12.89 -8.36
CA GLY A 169 -3.25 -12.64 -9.81
C GLY A 169 -3.20 -11.16 -10.17
N GLU A 170 -3.76 -10.28 -9.34
CA GLU A 170 -3.69 -8.83 -9.54
C GLU A 170 -2.28 -8.30 -9.23
N LEU A 171 -1.67 -8.75 -8.13
CA LEU A 171 -0.33 -8.36 -7.74
C LEU A 171 0.71 -8.76 -8.81
N GLN A 172 0.64 -9.99 -9.31
CA GLN A 172 1.63 -10.57 -10.24
C GLN A 172 1.65 -9.92 -11.62
N LYS A 173 0.75 -9.00 -11.93
CA LYS A 173 0.84 -8.19 -13.15
C LYS A 173 2.09 -7.29 -13.15
N THR A 174 2.56 -6.90 -11.98
CA THR A 174 3.70 -5.98 -11.80
C THR A 174 4.73 -6.49 -10.79
N HIS A 175 4.33 -7.30 -9.78
CA HIS A 175 5.18 -7.74 -8.67
C HIS A 175 5.52 -9.22 -8.77
N GLN A 176 6.75 -9.56 -8.43
CA GLN A 176 7.24 -10.93 -8.35
C GLN A 176 7.97 -11.16 -7.02
N PRO A 177 7.44 -11.97 -6.09
CA PRO A 177 8.18 -12.37 -4.88
C PRO A 177 9.49 -13.08 -5.23
N ASN A 178 10.49 -12.95 -4.36
CA ASN A 178 11.74 -13.72 -4.51
C ASN A 178 11.45 -15.22 -4.46
N ASP A 179 12.18 -16.00 -5.23
CA ASP A 179 11.97 -17.46 -5.39
C ASP A 179 12.14 -18.26 -4.07
N ASP A 180 12.88 -17.73 -3.10
CA ASP A 180 13.10 -18.34 -1.79
C ASP A 180 11.99 -18.00 -0.76
N ILE A 181 11.04 -17.16 -1.12
CA ILE A 181 9.92 -16.77 -0.26
C ILE A 181 8.67 -17.59 -0.62
N ILE A 182 8.18 -18.34 0.35
CA ILE A 182 6.94 -19.10 0.21
C ILE A 182 5.79 -18.28 0.77
N VAL A 183 4.88 -17.86 -0.11
CA VAL A 183 3.67 -17.09 0.24
C VAL A 183 2.41 -17.87 -0.16
N PRO A 184 1.30 -17.72 0.57
CA PRO A 184 0.03 -18.30 0.17
C PRO A 184 -0.50 -17.66 -1.12
N VAL A 185 -1.30 -18.43 -1.86
CA VAL A 185 -2.07 -17.87 -2.99
C VAL A 185 -3.29 -17.13 -2.42
N CYS A 186 -3.35 -15.83 -2.65
CA CYS A 186 -4.45 -14.97 -2.24
C CYS A 186 -5.52 -14.95 -3.35
N GLN A 187 -6.74 -15.40 -3.03
CA GLN A 187 -7.85 -15.48 -4.00
C GLN A 187 -9.09 -14.71 -3.56
N ALA A 188 -9.14 -14.30 -2.30
CA ALA A 188 -10.25 -13.54 -1.77
C ALA A 188 -10.29 -12.13 -2.38
N VAL A 189 -11.50 -11.65 -2.67
CA VAL A 189 -11.75 -10.33 -3.29
C VAL A 189 -12.64 -9.43 -2.43
N LYS A 190 -13.25 -9.96 -1.36
CA LYS A 190 -14.22 -9.25 -0.52
C LYS A 190 -13.66 -7.91 -0.01
N ASP A 191 -12.41 -7.92 0.46
CA ASP A 191 -11.74 -6.76 1.05
C ASP A 191 -10.83 -6.02 0.04
N ASN A 192 -10.87 -6.39 -1.26
CA ASN A 192 -10.28 -5.55 -2.30
C ASN A 192 -11.00 -4.20 -2.30
N TYR A 193 -10.25 -3.09 -2.33
CA TYR A 193 -10.80 -1.74 -2.23
C TYR A 193 -11.98 -1.50 -3.17
N TYR A 194 -11.81 -1.80 -4.45
CA TYR A 194 -12.86 -1.51 -5.44
C TYR A 194 -14.10 -2.37 -5.26
N VAL A 195 -13.95 -3.61 -4.80
CA VAL A 195 -15.09 -4.50 -4.50
C VAL A 195 -15.79 -4.05 -3.23
N HIS A 196 -15.03 -3.77 -2.18
CA HIS A 196 -15.57 -3.36 -0.88
C HIS A 196 -16.32 -2.02 -0.96
N GLU A 197 -15.77 -1.05 -1.69
CA GLU A 197 -16.35 0.30 -1.83
C GLU A 197 -17.40 0.38 -2.97
N ASN A 198 -17.75 -0.73 -3.63
CA ASN A 198 -18.68 -0.78 -4.75
C ASN A 198 -18.23 0.06 -5.97
N LEU A 199 -16.92 0.07 -6.23
CA LEU A 199 -16.25 0.76 -7.34
C LEU A 199 -15.75 -0.22 -8.42
N TYR A 200 -16.16 -1.48 -8.36
CA TYR A 200 -15.80 -2.53 -9.30
C TYR A 200 -16.99 -2.87 -10.20
N PHE A 201 -16.75 -2.91 -11.51
CA PHE A 201 -17.78 -3.26 -12.51
C PHE A 201 -17.29 -4.43 -13.38
N ASP A 202 -18.10 -5.47 -13.44
CA ASP A 202 -17.89 -6.67 -14.26
C ASP A 202 -18.81 -6.73 -15.49
N THR A 203 -19.72 -5.77 -15.60
CA THR A 203 -20.65 -5.59 -16.72
C THR A 203 -20.77 -4.13 -17.09
N TRP A 204 -21.07 -3.87 -18.36
CA TRP A 204 -21.28 -2.51 -18.83
C TRP A 204 -22.64 -1.96 -18.38
N ASP A 205 -22.59 -0.92 -17.57
CA ASP A 205 -23.74 -0.09 -17.22
C ASP A 205 -23.29 1.37 -17.07
N ALA A 206 -23.45 2.13 -18.15
CA ALA A 206 -23.00 3.51 -18.22
C ALA A 206 -23.62 4.40 -17.14
N ASP A 207 -24.91 4.16 -16.79
CA ASP A 207 -25.59 4.97 -15.79
C ASP A 207 -25.11 4.66 -14.37
N SER A 208 -24.93 3.39 -14.03
CA SER A 208 -24.39 2.99 -12.73
C SER A 208 -22.97 3.52 -12.54
N ILE A 209 -22.09 3.33 -13.53
CA ILE A 209 -20.70 3.83 -13.50
C ILE A 209 -20.69 5.36 -13.42
N GLY A 210 -21.46 6.03 -14.28
CA GLY A 210 -21.54 7.49 -14.31
C GLY A 210 -22.09 8.09 -13.00
N ASN A 211 -22.99 7.37 -12.32
CA ASN A 211 -23.53 7.79 -11.03
C ASN A 211 -22.49 7.71 -9.91
N VAL A 212 -21.53 6.77 -9.97
CA VAL A 212 -20.39 6.72 -9.06
C VAL A 212 -19.55 7.99 -9.20
N TYR A 213 -19.17 8.35 -10.42
CA TYR A 213 -18.42 9.59 -10.66
C TYR A 213 -19.20 10.83 -10.24
N ARG A 214 -20.53 10.86 -10.50
CA ARG A 214 -21.38 11.95 -10.07
C ARG A 214 -21.41 12.09 -8.54
N ALA A 215 -21.56 10.99 -7.82
CA ALA A 215 -21.62 11.02 -6.36
C ALA A 215 -20.33 11.60 -5.77
N ALA A 216 -19.16 11.15 -6.23
CA ALA A 216 -17.87 11.67 -5.82
C ALA A 216 -17.72 13.17 -6.14
N TYR A 217 -18.11 13.59 -7.35
CA TYR A 217 -18.08 15.00 -7.75
C TYR A 217 -18.97 15.89 -6.87
N GLU A 218 -20.20 15.45 -6.58
CA GLU A 218 -21.15 16.18 -5.75
C GLU A 218 -20.75 16.25 -4.27
N GLN A 219 -19.98 15.25 -3.79
CA GLN A 219 -19.39 15.24 -2.44
C GLN A 219 -18.18 16.16 -2.31
N GLY A 220 -17.62 16.59 -3.44
CA GLY A 220 -16.41 17.41 -3.48
C GLY A 220 -15.11 16.62 -3.35
N ASP A 221 -15.18 15.32 -3.66
CA ASP A 221 -13.98 14.50 -3.74
C ASP A 221 -13.07 15.02 -4.87
N GLY A 222 -11.76 15.04 -4.61
CA GLY A 222 -10.82 15.50 -5.63
C GLY A 222 -10.62 14.50 -6.76
N PHE A 223 -10.87 13.19 -6.46
CA PHE A 223 -10.64 12.07 -7.37
C PHE A 223 -11.71 10.99 -7.17
N CYS A 224 -11.99 10.26 -8.25
CA CYS A 224 -12.79 9.03 -8.18
C CYS A 224 -12.19 7.98 -9.12
N SER A 225 -11.86 6.82 -8.58
CA SER A 225 -11.29 5.68 -9.32
C SER A 225 -12.31 4.55 -9.42
N VAL A 226 -12.46 3.99 -10.61
CA VAL A 226 -13.34 2.85 -10.89
C VAL A 226 -12.52 1.76 -11.56
N ARG A 227 -12.66 0.51 -11.10
CA ARG A 227 -12.00 -0.68 -11.67
C ARG A 227 -12.99 -1.48 -12.50
N PHE A 228 -12.50 -1.99 -13.63
CA PHE A 228 -13.24 -2.85 -14.55
C PHE A 228 -12.69 -4.28 -14.54
N ALA A 229 -13.56 -5.26 -14.73
CA ALA A 229 -13.20 -6.68 -14.68
C ALA A 229 -12.14 -7.06 -15.72
N ASP A 230 -12.22 -6.45 -16.88
CA ASP A 230 -11.34 -6.75 -18.00
C ASP A 230 -11.01 -5.51 -18.84
N ARG A 231 -10.11 -5.72 -19.79
CA ARG A 231 -9.62 -4.67 -20.68
C ARG A 231 -10.71 -4.14 -21.62
N GLU A 232 -11.63 -4.98 -22.07
CA GLU A 232 -12.70 -4.57 -22.99
C GLU A 232 -13.65 -3.59 -22.32
N LEU A 233 -14.09 -3.88 -21.10
CA LEU A 233 -14.92 -2.98 -20.29
C LEU A 233 -14.19 -1.67 -19.95
N TYR A 234 -12.90 -1.74 -19.61
CA TYR A 234 -12.09 -0.55 -19.37
C TYR A 234 -12.03 0.35 -20.62
N GLU A 235 -11.73 -0.20 -21.79
CA GLU A 235 -11.64 0.57 -23.05
C GLU A 235 -13.00 1.14 -23.46
N GLN A 236 -14.08 0.41 -23.20
CA GLN A 236 -15.44 0.91 -23.41
C GLN A 236 -15.74 2.08 -22.49
N ALA A 237 -15.41 1.98 -21.21
CA ALA A 237 -15.60 3.07 -20.24
C ALA A 237 -14.73 4.29 -20.59
N PHE A 238 -13.48 4.08 -20.93
CA PHE A 238 -12.58 5.16 -21.36
C PHE A 238 -13.14 5.89 -22.59
N THR A 239 -13.55 5.15 -23.62
CA THR A 239 -14.16 5.74 -24.81
C THR A 239 -15.41 6.56 -24.46
N TYR A 240 -16.33 5.98 -23.70
CA TYR A 240 -17.58 6.64 -23.35
C TYR A 240 -17.38 7.88 -22.48
N PHE A 241 -16.68 7.75 -21.35
CA PHE A 241 -16.57 8.86 -20.38
C PHE A 241 -15.54 9.91 -20.80
N ILE A 242 -14.41 9.50 -21.39
CA ILE A 242 -13.31 10.41 -21.72
C ILE A 242 -13.36 10.88 -23.17
N THR A 243 -13.25 9.95 -24.14
CA THR A 243 -13.16 10.31 -25.56
C THR A 243 -14.44 10.99 -26.05
N ASP A 244 -15.61 10.41 -25.75
CA ASP A 244 -16.93 10.95 -26.08
C ASP A 244 -17.41 12.01 -25.09
N GLN A 245 -16.64 12.29 -24.04
CA GLN A 245 -16.89 13.29 -23.01
C GLN A 245 -18.25 13.14 -22.31
N LYS A 246 -18.79 11.91 -22.22
CA LYS A 246 -20.09 11.68 -21.57
C LYS A 246 -20.08 11.93 -20.07
N ILE A 247 -18.89 11.99 -19.45
CA ILE A 247 -18.73 12.32 -18.02
C ILE A 247 -19.43 13.66 -17.66
N VAL A 248 -19.46 14.64 -18.57
CA VAL A 248 -20.10 15.95 -18.33
C VAL A 248 -21.62 15.86 -18.12
N HIS A 249 -22.24 14.76 -18.55
CA HIS A 249 -23.67 14.53 -18.30
C HIS A 249 -23.93 14.15 -16.84
N TYR A 250 -22.95 13.53 -16.19
CA TYR A 250 -23.02 13.10 -14.81
C TYR A 250 -22.45 14.17 -13.86
N CYS A 251 -21.30 14.75 -14.18
CA CYS A 251 -20.61 15.78 -13.39
C CYS A 251 -20.93 17.17 -13.94
N LYS A 252 -22.16 17.68 -13.66
CA LYS A 252 -22.62 18.95 -14.18
C LYS A 252 -21.83 20.12 -13.58
N GLY A 253 -21.21 20.91 -14.44
CA GLY A 253 -20.36 22.04 -14.03
C GLY A 253 -18.88 21.73 -14.07
N LEU A 254 -18.47 20.52 -14.42
CA LEU A 254 -17.07 20.16 -14.68
C LEU A 254 -16.56 21.02 -15.86
N THR A 255 -15.55 21.85 -15.60
CA THR A 255 -14.98 22.78 -16.59
C THR A 255 -13.73 22.26 -17.26
N SER A 256 -13.04 21.33 -16.62
CA SER A 256 -11.82 20.69 -17.11
C SER A 256 -11.86 19.22 -16.76
N LEU A 257 -11.44 18.39 -17.69
CA LEU A 257 -11.39 16.93 -17.49
C LEU A 257 -9.91 16.51 -17.39
N TYR A 258 -9.55 16.01 -16.22
CA TYR A 258 -8.29 15.34 -16.00
C TYR A 258 -8.54 13.89 -15.61
N TYR A 259 -7.68 12.99 -16.02
CA TYR A 259 -7.82 11.58 -15.71
C TYR A 259 -6.45 10.90 -15.59
N LEU A 260 -6.43 9.80 -14.87
CA LEU A 260 -5.29 8.88 -14.76
C LEU A 260 -5.73 7.52 -15.29
N GLU A 261 -4.84 6.90 -16.03
CA GLU A 261 -5.03 5.56 -16.59
C GLU A 261 -4.11 4.58 -15.90
N ASP A 262 -4.66 3.50 -15.37
CA ASP A 262 -3.91 2.29 -15.05
C ASP A 262 -4.51 1.13 -15.84
N SER A 263 -4.02 1.00 -17.07
CA SER A 263 -4.52 0.00 -18.01
C SER A 263 -4.15 -1.43 -17.63
N ASP A 264 -3.10 -1.63 -16.83
CA ASP A 264 -2.68 -2.95 -16.36
C ASP A 264 -3.62 -3.45 -15.26
N GLN A 265 -4.14 -2.54 -14.45
CA GLN A 265 -5.13 -2.81 -13.41
C GLN A 265 -6.57 -2.58 -13.87
N ASN A 266 -6.80 -2.10 -15.11
CA ASN A 266 -8.10 -1.71 -15.66
C ASN A 266 -8.80 -0.66 -14.77
N VAL A 267 -8.07 0.35 -14.31
CA VAL A 267 -8.59 1.42 -13.46
C VAL A 267 -8.60 2.75 -14.22
N LEU A 268 -9.75 3.40 -14.21
CA LEU A 268 -9.93 4.77 -14.71
C LEU A 268 -10.21 5.70 -13.53
N THR A 269 -9.30 6.64 -13.30
CA THR A 269 -9.46 7.67 -12.28
C THR A 269 -9.79 9.01 -12.93
N ILE A 270 -10.84 9.66 -12.45
CA ILE A 270 -11.19 11.02 -12.85
C ILE A 270 -10.82 11.97 -11.73
N LYS A 271 -10.12 13.05 -12.08
CA LYS A 271 -9.84 14.19 -11.19
C LYS A 271 -10.86 15.29 -11.48
N PHE A 272 -11.50 15.78 -10.44
CA PHE A 272 -12.53 16.83 -10.51
C PHE A 272 -11.97 18.22 -10.23
#